data_0edb3f20a8b55568584e4a37ba10378e
#
_entry.id   0edb3f20a8b55568584e4a37ba10378e
#
_cell.length_a   1.000
_cell.length_b   1.000
_cell.length_c   1.000
_cell.angle_alpha   90.00
_cell.angle_beta   90.00
_cell.angle_gamma   90.00
#
_symmetry.space_group_name_H-M   'P 1'
#
loop_
_entity.id
_entity.type
_entity.pdbx_description
1 polymer ?
#
loop_
_entity_poly.entity_id
_entity_poly.type
_entity_poly.pdbx_seq_one_letter_code
_entity_poly.pdbx_strand_id
1 'polypeptide(L)'
;MNYTDINIEVMLVAFLAIYTLVKRASRTAMMLYVVAFNLYFAYRLNGGVMWLLPATACFNYALTQEMALREGRTRKLLLTTVVVADLAVLAYFKYATFILNDVIGLMLRTNFSLGSIVLPVGISFYTFQGISHAVDVYRHRFTMNTTLLEYFFYLTFFPLLLAGPITRAENLIPRLRRNQQASSRMVWSGLWLIMLGLVKKNMVSDYIGQFTTWVFDAPQTFSGFENMAALLGYPVQIYFDFSGYSDMSIGAAAILGFWLPDNFRFPYRALSLTDFWRRWHISLSTWFRDYLYIPLGGNRKGTLRMYANNFITMLVAGLWHGASWMFVIWGALHGFGLCVHKFFSRQLHITIPSTLWGNTLSWLITYVYVCFAWSFFRSQSLTQLGTMYNKITADFSWAYLSPFVYARPLWTVCLIGAMLTYLIPERTYTRLQLRFITLPWLAKFLLFIVCVQLAIEVAQEDVQPFIYGAF
;
A
#
# COMPACT_ATOMS: atom_id res chain seq x y z
N MET A 1 -10.61 5.74 11.98
CA MET A 1 -11.29 6.58 10.96
C MET A 1 -11.02 6.00 9.60
N ASN A 2 -12.05 5.61 8.88
CA ASN A 2 -11.95 5.09 7.52
C ASN A 2 -12.51 6.13 6.55
N TYR A 3 -12.13 6.08 5.26
CA TYR A 3 -12.73 6.93 4.21
C TYR A 3 -14.24 6.73 4.04
N THR A 4 -14.79 5.72 4.68
CA THR A 4 -16.21 5.34 4.70
C THR A 4 -16.97 5.88 5.93
N ASP A 5 -16.31 6.70 6.79
CA ASP A 5 -16.99 7.41 7.88
C ASP A 5 -17.76 8.60 7.27
N ILE A 6 -19.05 8.67 7.53
CA ILE A 6 -19.97 9.70 6.98
C ILE A 6 -19.50 11.13 7.30
N ASN A 7 -18.83 11.32 8.43
CA ASN A 7 -18.24 12.61 8.79
C ASN A 7 -17.07 12.99 7.87
N ILE A 8 -16.30 12.00 7.41
CA ILE A 8 -15.21 12.23 6.45
C ILE A 8 -15.76 12.51 5.07
N GLU A 9 -16.80 11.81 4.66
CA GLU A 9 -17.43 12.03 3.36
C GLU A 9 -18.02 13.46 3.27
N VAL A 10 -18.77 13.90 4.28
CA VAL A 10 -19.28 15.27 4.36
C VAL A 10 -18.15 16.30 4.36
N MET A 11 -17.08 16.04 5.10
CA MET A 11 -15.88 16.89 5.14
C MET A 11 -15.20 16.97 3.76
N LEU A 12 -15.10 15.87 3.02
CA LEU A 12 -14.50 15.85 1.68
C LEU A 12 -15.37 16.58 0.67
N VAL A 13 -16.70 16.48 0.74
CA VAL A 13 -17.63 17.24 -0.11
C VAL A 13 -17.49 18.74 0.16
N ALA A 14 -17.49 19.16 1.43
CA ALA A 14 -17.29 20.55 1.81
C ALA A 14 -15.91 21.07 1.35
N PHE A 15 -14.85 20.25 1.52
CA PHE A 15 -13.52 20.55 1.01
C PHE A 15 -13.52 20.78 -0.50
N LEU A 16 -14.15 19.92 -1.29
CA LEU A 16 -14.19 20.03 -2.75
C LEU A 16 -14.94 21.27 -3.21
N ALA A 17 -16.05 21.63 -2.54
CA ALA A 17 -16.84 22.84 -2.86
C ALA A 17 -15.97 24.11 -2.68
N ILE A 18 -15.28 24.24 -1.55
CA ILE A 18 -14.41 25.39 -1.28
C ILE A 18 -13.16 25.36 -2.18
N TYR A 19 -12.55 24.17 -2.40
CA TYR A 19 -11.39 24.01 -3.25
C TYR A 19 -11.60 24.57 -4.66
N THR A 20 -12.78 24.32 -5.27
CA THR A 20 -13.09 24.81 -6.62
C THR A 20 -13.12 26.32 -6.69
N LEU A 21 -13.61 26.99 -5.65
CA LEU A 21 -13.64 28.45 -5.55
C LEU A 21 -12.24 29.04 -5.33
N VAL A 22 -11.51 28.51 -4.35
CA VAL A 22 -10.20 29.02 -3.97
C VAL A 22 -9.17 28.81 -5.10
N LYS A 23 -9.24 27.68 -5.82
CA LYS A 23 -8.36 27.38 -6.95
C LYS A 23 -8.52 28.40 -8.10
N ARG A 24 -9.74 28.92 -8.31
CA ARG A 24 -9.99 29.96 -9.32
C ARG A 24 -9.42 31.32 -8.93
N ALA A 25 -9.36 31.60 -7.62
CA ALA A 25 -8.91 32.89 -7.11
C ALA A 25 -7.37 33.03 -7.18
N SER A 26 -6.64 32.07 -6.63
CA SER A 26 -5.16 32.14 -6.56
C SER A 26 -4.57 30.76 -6.32
N ARG A 27 -3.42 30.47 -6.99
CA ARG A 27 -2.61 29.28 -6.74
C ARG A 27 -2.11 29.21 -5.29
N THR A 28 -1.64 30.32 -4.75
CA THR A 28 -1.13 30.38 -3.37
C THR A 28 -2.26 30.15 -2.37
N ALA A 29 -3.44 30.75 -2.57
CA ALA A 29 -4.60 30.51 -1.73
C ALA A 29 -5.05 29.05 -1.79
N MET A 30 -5.03 28.43 -2.97
CA MET A 30 -5.33 27.01 -3.12
C MET A 30 -4.33 26.14 -2.35
N MET A 31 -3.04 26.42 -2.46
CA MET A 31 -2.02 25.65 -1.72
C MET A 31 -2.19 25.80 -0.21
N LEU A 32 -2.40 27.02 0.30
CA LEU A 32 -2.66 27.27 1.72
C LEU A 32 -3.91 26.54 2.21
N TYR A 33 -4.98 26.60 1.45
CA TYR A 33 -6.23 25.91 1.78
C TYR A 33 -6.04 24.39 1.86
N VAL A 34 -5.38 23.79 0.85
CA VAL A 34 -5.11 22.36 0.80
C VAL A 34 -4.17 21.93 1.94
N VAL A 35 -3.11 22.70 2.21
CA VAL A 35 -2.20 22.40 3.33
C VAL A 35 -2.91 22.50 4.67
N ALA A 36 -3.74 23.52 4.88
CA ALA A 36 -4.54 23.63 6.10
C ALA A 36 -5.49 22.45 6.27
N PHE A 37 -6.17 22.05 5.19
CA PHE A 37 -7.03 20.87 5.19
C PHE A 37 -6.23 19.58 5.47
N ASN A 38 -5.07 19.39 4.84
CA ASN A 38 -4.19 18.24 5.05
C ASN A 38 -3.76 18.13 6.51
N LEU A 39 -3.38 19.24 7.15
CA LEU A 39 -2.99 19.26 8.57
C LEU A 39 -4.20 18.99 9.47
N TYR A 40 -5.38 19.55 9.17
CA TYR A 40 -6.60 19.22 9.89
C TYR A 40 -6.96 17.73 9.75
N PHE A 41 -6.85 17.17 8.55
CA PHE A 41 -7.06 15.76 8.30
C PHE A 41 -6.06 14.88 9.08
N ALA A 42 -4.77 15.25 9.08
CA ALA A 42 -3.75 14.59 9.88
C ALA A 42 -4.04 14.66 11.39
N TYR A 43 -4.56 15.80 11.88
CA TYR A 43 -5.00 15.94 13.27
C TYR A 43 -6.16 15.00 13.61
N ARG A 44 -7.16 14.90 12.74
CA ARG A 44 -8.30 14.00 12.93
C ARG A 44 -7.88 12.52 12.98
N LEU A 45 -6.81 12.15 12.28
CA LEU A 45 -6.26 10.79 12.28
C LEU A 45 -5.34 10.50 13.48
N ASN A 46 -4.54 11.47 13.90
CA ASN A 46 -3.40 11.26 14.81
C ASN A 46 -3.52 11.98 16.14
N GLY A 47 -4.50 12.86 16.34
CA GLY A 47 -4.56 13.71 17.52
C GLY A 47 -3.29 14.57 17.68
N GLY A 48 -2.77 14.68 18.91
CA GLY A 48 -1.60 15.51 19.21
C GLY A 48 -0.30 15.07 18.51
N VAL A 49 -0.17 13.80 18.11
CA VAL A 49 1.03 13.29 17.43
C VAL A 49 1.14 13.82 15.98
N MET A 50 0.09 14.46 15.45
CA MET A 50 0.12 15.11 14.14
C MET A 50 1.27 16.10 13.95
N TRP A 51 1.75 16.74 15.03
CA TRP A 51 2.82 17.74 14.96
C TRP A 51 4.16 17.19 14.46
N LEU A 52 4.32 15.87 14.49
CA LEU A 52 5.50 15.22 13.93
C LEU A 52 5.61 15.44 12.41
N LEU A 53 4.49 15.41 11.69
CA LEU A 53 4.47 15.60 10.24
C LEU A 53 4.96 17.00 9.81
N PRO A 54 4.43 18.14 10.31
CA PRO A 54 4.96 19.44 9.99
C PRO A 54 6.39 19.67 10.51
N ALA A 55 6.77 19.11 11.67
CA ALA A 55 8.14 19.18 12.16
C ALA A 55 9.12 18.47 11.23
N THR A 56 8.81 17.25 10.80
CA THR A 56 9.60 16.51 9.79
C THR A 56 9.67 17.28 8.47
N ALA A 57 8.56 17.90 8.04
CA ALA A 57 8.53 18.70 6.81
C ALA A 57 9.48 19.91 6.89
N CYS A 58 9.43 20.67 7.98
CA CYS A 58 10.34 21.79 8.19
C CYS A 58 11.81 21.36 8.24
N PHE A 59 12.10 20.31 9.00
CA PHE A 59 13.46 19.77 9.16
C PHE A 59 14.05 19.33 7.82
N ASN A 60 13.32 18.48 7.10
CA ASN A 60 13.76 17.95 5.81
C ASN A 60 13.91 19.06 4.77
N TYR A 61 12.97 20.02 4.74
CA TYR A 61 13.06 21.16 3.83
C TYR A 61 14.31 21.99 4.10
N ALA A 62 14.54 22.40 5.36
CA ALA A 62 15.67 23.24 5.72
C ALA A 62 17.02 22.60 5.38
N LEU A 63 17.21 21.32 5.76
CA LEU A 63 18.46 20.61 5.48
C LEU A 63 18.64 20.31 3.98
N THR A 64 17.57 20.02 3.26
CA THR A 64 17.66 19.76 1.81
C THR A 64 17.92 21.06 1.03
N GLN A 65 17.37 22.19 1.47
CA GLN A 65 17.66 23.51 0.92
C GLN A 65 19.14 23.85 1.11
N GLU A 66 19.67 23.71 2.33
CA GLU A 66 21.07 23.94 2.63
C GLU A 66 21.98 22.96 1.86
N MET A 67 21.61 21.69 1.77
CA MET A 67 22.33 20.68 0.99
C MET A 67 22.44 21.04 -0.50
N ALA A 68 21.43 21.67 -1.07
CA ALA A 68 21.43 22.09 -2.47
C ALA A 68 22.49 23.18 -2.76
N LEU A 69 22.88 23.99 -1.74
CA LEU A 69 23.85 25.04 -1.81
C LEU A 69 25.30 24.58 -1.51
N ARG A 70 25.47 23.33 -1.06
CA ARG A 70 26.77 22.81 -0.63
C ARG A 70 27.29 21.74 -1.59
N GLU A 71 28.60 21.49 -1.49
CA GLU A 71 29.29 20.45 -2.26
C GLU A 71 30.11 19.52 -1.35
N GLY A 72 30.65 18.46 -1.91
CA GLY A 72 31.60 17.56 -1.27
C GLY A 72 31.07 16.89 0.00
N ARG A 73 31.89 16.93 1.07
CA ARG A 73 31.61 16.24 2.34
C ARG A 73 30.38 16.81 3.07
N THR A 74 30.24 18.14 3.09
CA THR A 74 29.10 18.81 3.75
C THR A 74 27.78 18.40 3.12
N ARG A 75 27.71 18.36 1.79
CA ARG A 75 26.51 17.89 1.07
C ARG A 75 26.14 16.47 1.44
N LYS A 76 27.13 15.55 1.51
CA LYS A 76 26.92 14.18 1.92
C LYS A 76 26.48 14.08 3.38
N LEU A 77 27.08 14.87 4.28
CA LEU A 77 26.70 14.90 5.70
C LEU A 77 25.24 15.32 5.87
N LEU A 78 24.80 16.38 5.22
CA LEU A 78 23.43 16.87 5.27
C LEU A 78 22.42 15.80 4.77
N LEU A 79 22.72 15.12 3.66
CA LEU A 79 21.91 13.98 3.21
C LEU A 79 21.84 12.89 4.29
N THR A 80 23.00 12.52 4.83
CA THR A 80 23.06 11.47 5.85
C THR A 80 22.26 11.85 7.09
N THR A 81 22.32 13.13 7.51
CA THR A 81 21.53 13.64 8.65
C THR A 81 20.03 13.53 8.39
N VAL A 82 19.54 13.93 7.21
CA VAL A 82 18.11 13.77 6.87
C VAL A 82 17.70 12.31 6.92
N VAL A 83 18.45 11.43 6.24
CA VAL A 83 18.11 10.00 6.16
C VAL A 83 18.14 9.34 7.55
N VAL A 84 19.17 9.61 8.36
CA VAL A 84 19.30 9.04 9.70
C VAL A 84 18.22 9.57 10.64
N ALA A 85 17.92 10.87 10.61
CA ALA A 85 16.86 11.45 11.44
C ALA A 85 15.49 10.89 11.08
N ASP A 86 15.13 10.83 9.79
CA ASP A 86 13.87 10.26 9.34
C ASP A 86 13.73 8.78 9.72
N LEU A 87 14.79 7.99 9.54
CA LEU A 87 14.80 6.57 9.94
C LEU A 87 14.79 6.38 11.45
N ALA A 88 15.45 7.26 12.23
CA ALA A 88 15.45 7.19 13.68
C ALA A 88 14.05 7.51 14.26
N VAL A 89 13.37 8.51 13.72
CA VAL A 89 11.98 8.82 14.07
C VAL A 89 11.07 7.64 13.74
N LEU A 90 11.19 7.08 12.52
CA LEU A 90 10.43 5.89 12.15
C LEU A 90 10.75 4.70 13.07
N ALA A 91 12.03 4.49 13.40
CA ALA A 91 12.47 3.41 14.27
C ALA A 91 11.89 3.55 15.68
N TYR A 92 11.86 4.74 16.23
CA TYR A 92 11.29 4.99 17.54
C TYR A 92 9.80 4.66 17.58
N PHE A 93 9.00 5.22 16.68
CA PHE A 93 7.56 5.03 16.73
C PHE A 93 7.10 3.63 16.31
N LYS A 94 7.82 2.97 15.40
CA LYS A 94 7.39 1.68 14.84
C LYS A 94 8.12 0.48 15.44
N TYR A 95 9.41 0.59 15.77
CA TYR A 95 10.23 -0.57 16.10
C TYR A 95 10.77 -0.59 17.53
N ALA A 96 10.60 0.49 18.32
CA ALA A 96 11.19 0.55 19.68
C ALA A 96 10.77 -0.64 20.55
N THR A 97 9.47 -0.94 20.61
CA THR A 97 8.94 -2.06 21.40
C THR A 97 9.47 -3.41 20.89
N PHE A 98 9.48 -3.62 19.58
CA PHE A 98 9.98 -4.85 18.97
C PHE A 98 11.48 -5.04 19.23
N ILE A 99 12.30 -3.99 19.03
CA ILE A 99 13.74 -4.07 19.26
C ILE A 99 14.03 -4.35 20.73
N LEU A 100 13.37 -3.64 21.64
CA LEU A 100 13.62 -3.78 23.06
C LEU A 100 13.10 -5.09 23.64
N ASN A 101 11.90 -5.53 23.29
CA ASN A 101 11.32 -6.74 23.88
C ASN A 101 11.61 -8.02 23.06
N ASP A 102 11.37 -8.00 21.74
CA ASP A 102 11.46 -9.20 20.90
C ASP A 102 12.87 -9.49 20.39
N VAL A 103 13.81 -8.52 20.49
CA VAL A 103 15.21 -8.74 20.12
C VAL A 103 16.09 -8.71 21.37
N ILE A 104 16.19 -7.57 22.06
CA ILE A 104 17.08 -7.40 23.20
C ILE A 104 16.54 -8.13 24.44
N GLY A 105 15.23 -8.03 24.72
CA GLY A 105 14.58 -8.66 25.84
C GLY A 105 14.69 -10.18 25.84
N LEU A 106 14.54 -10.80 24.64
CA LEU A 106 14.77 -12.23 24.47
C LEU A 106 16.23 -12.63 24.79
N MET A 107 17.20 -11.81 24.38
CA MET A 107 18.62 -12.07 24.67
C MET A 107 18.96 -11.90 26.15
N LEU A 108 18.40 -10.88 26.78
CA LEU A 108 18.68 -10.53 28.19
C LEU A 108 17.70 -11.18 29.18
N ARG A 109 16.68 -11.89 28.70
CA ARG A 109 15.58 -12.50 29.48
C ARG A 109 14.88 -11.47 30.38
N THR A 110 14.66 -10.26 29.86
CA THR A 110 14.01 -9.16 30.57
C THR A 110 12.97 -8.49 29.66
N ASN A 111 11.94 -7.92 30.30
CA ASN A 111 10.93 -7.14 29.57
C ASN A 111 11.13 -5.66 29.87
N PHE A 112 11.20 -4.85 28.83
CA PHE A 112 11.29 -3.40 28.95
C PHE A 112 9.88 -2.79 28.92
N SER A 113 9.52 -2.06 29.97
CA SER A 113 8.26 -1.30 29.97
C SER A 113 8.46 0.03 29.25
N LEU A 114 8.08 0.06 27.98
CA LEU A 114 7.86 1.32 27.28
C LEU A 114 6.38 1.69 27.44
N GLY A 115 6.11 2.97 27.76
CA GLY A 115 4.73 3.48 27.70
C GLY A 115 4.10 3.22 26.31
N SER A 116 2.79 3.36 26.21
CA SER A 116 2.10 3.16 24.92
C SER A 116 2.59 4.15 23.86
N ILE A 117 3.36 3.66 22.88
CA ILE A 117 3.82 4.46 21.75
C ILE A 117 2.70 4.44 20.71
N VAL A 118 2.04 5.59 20.50
CA VAL A 118 1.03 5.74 19.44
C VAL A 118 1.74 5.91 18.11
N LEU A 119 1.56 4.97 17.20
CA LEU A 119 2.12 5.03 15.86
C LEU A 119 1.40 6.11 15.02
N PRO A 120 2.08 7.17 14.56
CA PRO A 120 1.44 8.17 13.71
C PRO A 120 1.04 7.59 12.35
N VAL A 121 -0.23 7.73 11.98
CA VAL A 121 -0.73 7.28 10.69
C VAL A 121 0.01 8.00 9.56
N GLY A 122 0.48 7.24 8.59
CA GLY A 122 1.21 7.77 7.43
C GLY A 122 2.71 7.96 7.65
N ILE A 123 3.27 7.73 8.87
CA ILE A 123 4.69 7.96 9.15
C ILE A 123 5.60 7.25 8.15
N SER A 124 5.34 6.00 7.82
CA SER A 124 6.14 5.24 6.88
C SER A 124 6.10 5.84 5.46
N PHE A 125 4.97 6.41 5.05
CA PHE A 125 4.79 7.00 3.73
C PHE A 125 5.49 8.35 3.59
N TYR A 126 5.25 9.29 4.52
CA TYR A 126 5.89 10.59 4.43
C TYR A 126 7.40 10.54 4.72
N THR A 127 7.87 9.60 5.54
CA THR A 127 9.31 9.32 5.71
C THR A 127 9.95 8.91 4.37
N PHE A 128 9.32 7.98 3.63
CA PHE A 128 9.83 7.57 2.32
C PHE A 128 9.77 8.70 1.28
N GLN A 129 8.76 9.54 1.32
CA GLN A 129 8.67 10.73 0.47
C GLN A 129 9.78 11.74 0.80
N GLY A 130 10.03 12.03 2.09
CA GLY A 130 11.11 12.92 2.55
C GLY A 130 12.48 12.41 2.13
N ILE A 131 12.79 11.15 2.42
CA ILE A 131 14.06 10.52 2.02
C ILE A 131 14.25 10.56 0.50
N SER A 132 13.21 10.19 -0.28
CA SER A 132 13.33 10.19 -1.74
C SER A 132 13.60 11.59 -2.29
N HIS A 133 12.93 12.61 -1.76
CA HIS A 133 13.17 14.00 -2.14
C HIS A 133 14.63 14.43 -1.84
N ALA A 134 15.13 14.19 -0.63
CA ALA A 134 16.50 14.54 -0.26
C ALA A 134 17.54 13.81 -1.13
N VAL A 135 17.34 12.50 -1.39
CA VAL A 135 18.21 11.71 -2.27
C VAL A 135 18.18 12.22 -3.71
N ASP A 136 17.01 12.59 -4.24
CA ASP A 136 16.87 13.06 -5.62
C ASP A 136 17.50 14.46 -5.80
N VAL A 137 17.39 15.33 -4.80
CA VAL A 137 18.14 16.61 -4.77
C VAL A 137 19.66 16.36 -4.70
N TYR A 138 20.11 15.45 -3.84
CA TYR A 138 21.52 15.08 -3.74
C TYR A 138 22.08 14.53 -5.07
N ARG A 139 21.29 13.75 -5.79
CA ARG A 139 21.66 13.15 -7.10
C ARG A 139 21.47 14.10 -8.28
N HIS A 140 21.08 15.35 -8.06
CA HIS A 140 20.74 16.33 -9.10
C HIS A 140 19.62 15.86 -10.06
N ARG A 141 18.76 14.94 -9.61
CA ARG A 141 17.57 14.52 -10.36
C ARG A 141 16.41 15.49 -10.20
N PHE A 142 16.41 16.21 -9.09
CA PHE A 142 15.42 17.22 -8.78
C PHE A 142 16.11 18.51 -8.32
N THR A 143 15.75 19.66 -8.91
CA THR A 143 16.32 20.96 -8.54
C THR A 143 15.57 21.54 -7.35
N MET A 144 16.31 21.98 -6.32
CA MET A 144 15.73 22.57 -5.12
C MET A 144 15.39 24.05 -5.32
N ASN A 145 14.44 24.32 -6.21
CA ASN A 145 13.78 25.62 -6.36
C ASN A 145 12.35 25.61 -5.78
N THR A 146 12.11 24.69 -4.85
CA THR A 146 10.81 24.44 -4.23
C THR A 146 10.61 25.38 -3.06
N THR A 147 9.45 26.03 -2.94
CA THR A 147 9.08 26.81 -1.76
C THR A 147 8.68 25.88 -0.60
N LEU A 148 8.76 26.39 0.63
CA LEU A 148 8.32 25.64 1.81
C LEU A 148 6.85 25.22 1.68
N LEU A 149 5.98 26.08 1.16
CA LEU A 149 4.56 25.78 0.96
C LEU A 149 4.34 24.66 -0.08
N GLU A 150 5.10 24.62 -1.18
CA GLU A 150 5.07 23.54 -2.16
C GLU A 150 5.54 22.21 -1.55
N TYR A 151 6.56 22.27 -0.69
CA TYR A 151 7.06 21.08 0.00
C TYR A 151 6.07 20.55 1.03
N PHE A 152 5.42 21.43 1.81
CA PHE A 152 4.33 21.05 2.69
C PHE A 152 3.18 20.41 1.93
N PHE A 153 2.74 21.03 0.82
CA PHE A 153 1.73 20.46 -0.03
C PHE A 153 2.11 19.02 -0.46
N TYR A 154 3.33 18.83 -0.92
CA TYR A 154 3.82 17.53 -1.39
C TYR A 154 3.82 16.46 -0.29
N LEU A 155 4.35 16.79 0.90
CA LEU A 155 4.55 15.81 1.96
C LEU A 155 3.25 15.49 2.71
N THR A 156 2.32 16.46 2.79
CA THR A 156 1.09 16.33 3.57
C THR A 156 -0.13 15.96 2.74
N PHE A 157 -0.02 15.90 1.41
CA PHE A 157 -1.15 15.74 0.49
C PHE A 157 -2.06 14.57 0.89
N PHE A 158 -3.26 14.87 1.42
CA PHE A 158 -4.12 13.91 2.10
C PHE A 158 -4.46 12.64 1.28
N PRO A 159 -4.61 12.68 -0.06
CA PRO A 159 -4.84 11.46 -0.81
C PRO A 159 -3.69 10.44 -0.70
N LEU A 160 -2.47 10.91 -0.43
CA LEU A 160 -1.28 10.06 -0.28
C LEU A 160 -1.04 9.59 1.14
N LEU A 161 -1.57 10.32 2.15
CA LEU A 161 -1.16 10.21 3.54
C LEU A 161 -1.53 8.85 4.16
N LEU A 162 -2.67 8.25 3.82
CA LEU A 162 -3.14 6.99 4.39
C LEU A 162 -2.57 5.77 3.67
N ALA A 163 -2.79 5.67 2.36
CA ALA A 163 -2.50 4.48 1.59
C ALA A 163 -2.33 4.77 0.09
N GLY A 164 -2.10 6.02 -0.26
CA GLY A 164 -1.87 6.42 -1.65
C GLY A 164 -0.53 5.91 -2.18
N PRO A 165 -0.32 5.96 -3.51
CA PRO A 165 0.97 5.63 -4.09
C PRO A 165 2.08 6.52 -3.54
N ILE A 166 3.23 5.95 -3.16
CA ILE A 166 4.42 6.71 -2.72
C ILE A 166 4.92 7.55 -3.90
N THR A 167 4.47 8.80 -3.93
CA THR A 167 4.72 9.71 -5.05
C THR A 167 6.00 10.50 -4.83
N ARG A 168 6.78 10.72 -5.89
CA ARG A 168 8.02 11.51 -5.84
C ARG A 168 7.75 12.98 -6.08
N ALA A 169 8.62 13.85 -5.54
CA ALA A 169 8.53 15.29 -5.71
C ALA A 169 8.53 15.70 -7.19
N GLU A 170 9.34 15.04 -8.02
CA GLU A 170 9.42 15.26 -9.47
C GLU A 170 8.08 15.01 -10.22
N ASN A 171 7.20 14.19 -9.65
CA ASN A 171 5.90 13.88 -10.24
C ASN A 171 4.79 14.84 -9.79
N LEU A 172 4.82 15.34 -8.55
CA LEU A 172 3.74 16.13 -7.97
C LEU A 172 4.01 17.64 -8.04
N ILE A 173 5.20 18.10 -7.66
CA ILE A 173 5.54 19.54 -7.58
C ILE A 173 5.43 20.25 -8.94
N PRO A 174 5.92 19.70 -10.06
CA PRO A 174 5.75 20.35 -11.36
C PRO A 174 4.29 20.49 -11.78
N ARG A 175 3.44 19.51 -11.42
CA ARG A 175 1.98 19.56 -11.68
C ARG A 175 1.30 20.62 -10.83
N LEU A 176 1.69 20.73 -9.57
CA LEU A 176 1.24 21.79 -8.68
C LEU A 176 1.57 23.18 -9.25
N ARG A 177 2.77 23.37 -9.81
CA ARG A 177 3.21 24.64 -10.42
C ARG A 177 2.43 25.02 -11.67
N ARG A 178 2.04 24.05 -12.46
CA ARG A 178 1.21 24.29 -13.66
C ARG A 178 -0.19 24.78 -13.33
N ASN A 179 -0.64 24.63 -12.08
CA ASN A 179 -1.99 24.99 -11.61
C ASN A 179 -3.11 24.54 -12.57
N GLN A 180 -2.93 23.36 -13.14
CA GLN A 180 -3.80 22.85 -14.18
C GLN A 180 -5.18 22.53 -13.62
N GLN A 181 -6.23 23.03 -14.27
CA GLN A 181 -7.62 22.67 -13.94
C GLN A 181 -7.82 21.17 -14.25
N ALA A 182 -8.57 20.48 -13.38
CA ALA A 182 -8.97 19.11 -13.67
C ALA A 182 -9.84 19.11 -14.94
N SER A 183 -9.45 18.36 -15.96
CA SER A 183 -10.29 18.17 -17.11
C SER A 183 -11.55 17.37 -16.75
N SER A 184 -12.63 17.53 -17.49
CA SER A 184 -13.84 16.72 -17.29
C SER A 184 -13.53 15.22 -17.31
N ARG A 185 -12.61 14.79 -18.18
CA ARG A 185 -12.15 13.40 -18.23
C ARG A 185 -11.44 12.98 -16.93
N MET A 186 -10.61 13.83 -16.34
CA MET A 186 -9.95 13.54 -15.06
C MET A 186 -10.97 13.40 -13.92
N VAL A 187 -11.94 14.31 -13.85
CA VAL A 187 -12.99 14.27 -12.82
C VAL A 187 -13.80 12.98 -12.92
N TRP A 188 -14.28 12.62 -14.12
CA TRP A 188 -15.08 11.41 -14.28
C TRP A 188 -14.26 10.12 -14.14
N SER A 189 -12.98 10.11 -14.55
CA SER A 189 -12.07 9.01 -14.26
C SER A 189 -11.81 8.88 -12.75
N GLY A 190 -11.67 10.00 -12.06
CA GLY A 190 -11.52 10.04 -10.61
C GLY A 190 -12.72 9.46 -9.88
N LEU A 191 -13.95 9.86 -10.30
CA LEU A 191 -15.19 9.32 -9.75
C LEU A 191 -15.31 7.81 -9.98
N TRP A 192 -14.97 7.33 -11.19
CA TRP A 192 -14.91 5.90 -11.51
C TRP A 192 -14.00 5.14 -10.55
N LEU A 193 -12.80 5.67 -10.30
CA LEU A 193 -11.82 5.04 -9.40
C LEU A 193 -12.31 5.03 -7.95
N ILE A 194 -12.96 6.10 -7.48
CA ILE A 194 -13.55 6.14 -6.13
C ILE A 194 -14.64 5.07 -6.00
N MET A 195 -15.58 4.99 -6.95
CA MET A 195 -16.63 3.97 -6.95
C MET A 195 -16.04 2.56 -6.95
N LEU A 196 -15.07 2.31 -7.82
CA LEU A 196 -14.39 1.02 -7.88
C LEU A 196 -13.65 0.69 -6.58
N GLY A 197 -13.01 1.70 -5.99
CA GLY A 197 -12.33 1.57 -4.70
C GLY A 197 -13.29 1.22 -3.57
N LEU A 198 -14.46 1.85 -3.51
CA LEU A 198 -15.53 1.53 -2.55
C LEU A 198 -16.03 0.10 -2.71
N VAL A 199 -16.31 -0.34 -3.94
CA VAL A 199 -16.69 -1.74 -4.20
C VAL A 199 -15.60 -2.71 -3.75
N LYS A 200 -14.35 -2.44 -4.12
CA LYS A 200 -13.23 -3.30 -3.72
C LYS A 200 -13.06 -3.38 -2.21
N LYS A 201 -13.09 -2.24 -1.52
CA LYS A 201 -12.87 -2.18 -0.07
C LYS A 201 -14.06 -2.76 0.69
N ASN A 202 -15.25 -2.18 0.53
CA ASN A 202 -16.38 -2.49 1.40
C ASN A 202 -17.08 -3.80 0.99
N MET A 203 -17.35 -3.99 -0.32
CA MET A 203 -18.15 -5.12 -0.77
C MET A 203 -17.35 -6.41 -0.94
N VAL A 204 -16.04 -6.31 -1.20
CA VAL A 204 -15.20 -7.51 -1.42
C VAL A 204 -14.27 -7.73 -0.24
N SER A 205 -13.39 -6.80 0.05
CA SER A 205 -12.34 -7.01 1.05
C SER A 205 -12.89 -7.15 2.47
N ASP A 206 -13.71 -6.21 2.92
CA ASP A 206 -14.23 -6.23 4.29
C ASP A 206 -15.17 -7.40 4.50
N TYR A 207 -15.99 -7.72 3.53
CA TYR A 207 -16.90 -8.86 3.59
C TYR A 207 -16.15 -10.20 3.64
N ILE A 208 -15.15 -10.41 2.78
CA ILE A 208 -14.29 -11.60 2.86
C ILE A 208 -13.51 -11.61 4.17
N GLY A 209 -13.05 -10.42 4.61
CA GLY A 209 -12.25 -10.22 5.80
C GLY A 209 -12.90 -10.67 7.10
N GLN A 210 -14.22 -10.60 7.22
CA GLN A 210 -14.93 -11.03 8.44
C GLN A 210 -14.63 -12.50 8.76
N PHE A 211 -14.90 -13.39 7.84
CA PHE A 211 -14.65 -14.82 8.04
C PHE A 211 -13.16 -15.15 8.12
N THR A 212 -12.34 -14.55 7.26
CA THR A 212 -10.89 -14.81 7.29
C THR A 212 -10.28 -14.38 8.63
N THR A 213 -10.72 -13.25 9.20
CA THR A 213 -10.26 -12.77 10.50
C THR A 213 -10.62 -13.75 11.61
N TRP A 214 -11.86 -14.22 11.68
CA TRP A 214 -12.28 -15.20 12.69
C TRP A 214 -11.44 -16.46 12.66
N VAL A 215 -11.18 -17.00 11.47
CA VAL A 215 -10.39 -18.21 11.33
C VAL A 215 -8.93 -17.99 11.69
N PHE A 216 -8.33 -16.89 11.22
CA PHE A 216 -6.93 -16.57 11.57
C PHE A 216 -6.77 -16.32 13.07
N ASP A 217 -7.71 -15.66 13.72
CA ASP A 217 -7.60 -15.33 15.15
C ASP A 217 -7.78 -16.55 16.06
N ALA A 218 -8.56 -17.55 15.63
CA ALA A 218 -8.82 -18.77 16.41
C ALA A 218 -8.83 -20.05 15.53
N PRO A 219 -7.71 -20.41 14.85
CA PRO A 219 -7.70 -21.50 13.85
C PRO A 219 -8.06 -22.87 14.42
N GLN A 220 -7.86 -23.11 15.72
CA GLN A 220 -8.19 -24.35 16.40
C GLN A 220 -9.70 -24.63 16.47
N THR A 221 -10.54 -23.59 16.40
CA THR A 221 -12.01 -23.72 16.52
C THR A 221 -12.70 -24.05 15.19
N PHE A 222 -11.95 -23.99 14.09
CA PHE A 222 -12.46 -24.22 12.74
C PHE A 222 -11.94 -25.54 12.16
N SER A 223 -12.70 -26.15 11.27
CA SER A 223 -12.29 -27.34 10.51
C SER A 223 -11.10 -27.07 9.59
N GLY A 224 -10.43 -28.12 9.15
CA GLY A 224 -9.35 -27.99 8.18
C GLY A 224 -9.79 -27.35 6.85
N PHE A 225 -11.03 -27.64 6.41
CA PHE A 225 -11.62 -27.01 5.23
C PHE A 225 -11.79 -25.49 5.42
N GLU A 226 -12.30 -25.02 6.55
CA GLU A 226 -12.49 -23.59 6.84
C GLU A 226 -11.16 -22.86 6.96
N ASN A 227 -10.15 -23.50 7.58
CA ASN A 227 -8.78 -22.96 7.60
C ASN A 227 -8.21 -22.81 6.18
N MET A 228 -8.42 -23.79 5.29
CA MET A 228 -8.03 -23.70 3.88
C MET A 228 -8.79 -22.57 3.15
N ALA A 229 -10.10 -22.46 3.38
CA ALA A 229 -10.91 -21.39 2.79
C ALA A 229 -10.42 -20.00 3.21
N ALA A 230 -10.04 -19.81 4.47
CA ALA A 230 -9.48 -18.56 4.97
C ALA A 230 -8.11 -18.26 4.35
N LEU A 231 -7.23 -19.27 4.18
CA LEU A 231 -5.96 -19.11 3.47
C LEU A 231 -6.14 -18.68 2.01
N LEU A 232 -7.19 -19.14 1.34
CA LEU A 232 -7.52 -18.73 -0.03
C LEU A 232 -8.25 -17.38 -0.07
N GLY A 233 -8.98 -17.02 0.97
CA GLY A 233 -9.69 -15.74 1.09
C GLY A 233 -8.74 -14.56 1.35
N TYR A 234 -7.70 -14.74 2.16
CA TYR A 234 -6.83 -13.65 2.57
C TYR A 234 -6.07 -12.97 1.41
N PRO A 235 -5.50 -13.67 0.42
CA PRO A 235 -4.93 -13.02 -0.77
C PRO A 235 -5.91 -12.13 -1.52
N VAL A 236 -7.19 -12.52 -1.59
CA VAL A 236 -8.23 -11.70 -2.18
C VAL A 236 -8.51 -10.49 -1.28
N GLN A 237 -8.68 -10.71 0.01
CA GLN A 237 -8.90 -9.64 0.99
C GLN A 237 -7.81 -8.56 0.88
N ILE A 238 -6.53 -8.91 1.05
CA ILE A 238 -5.43 -7.94 1.06
C ILE A 238 -5.30 -7.18 -0.27
N TYR A 239 -5.54 -7.83 -1.41
CA TYR A 239 -5.49 -7.17 -2.71
C TYR A 239 -6.63 -6.17 -2.89
N PHE A 240 -7.86 -6.58 -2.58
CA PHE A 240 -9.01 -5.70 -2.76
C PHE A 240 -9.03 -4.58 -1.73
N ASP A 241 -8.55 -4.81 -0.49
CA ASP A 241 -8.35 -3.77 0.51
C ASP A 241 -7.40 -2.68 -0.01
N PHE A 242 -6.18 -3.07 -0.31
CA PHE A 242 -5.15 -2.09 -0.64
C PHE A 242 -5.32 -1.48 -2.03
N SER A 243 -5.74 -2.26 -3.04
CA SER A 243 -6.05 -1.69 -4.35
C SER A 243 -7.27 -0.78 -4.31
N GLY A 244 -8.25 -1.06 -3.44
CA GLY A 244 -9.42 -0.21 -3.22
C GLY A 244 -9.02 1.17 -2.66
N TYR A 245 -8.23 1.19 -1.60
CA TYR A 245 -7.69 2.45 -1.06
C TYR A 245 -6.82 3.20 -2.07
N SER A 246 -5.97 2.49 -2.82
CA SER A 246 -5.15 3.12 -3.86
C SER A 246 -6.01 3.75 -4.96
N ASP A 247 -7.07 3.07 -5.40
CA ASP A 247 -7.99 3.59 -6.41
C ASP A 247 -8.73 4.85 -5.89
N MET A 248 -9.23 4.82 -4.65
CA MET A 248 -9.86 6.01 -4.03
C MET A 248 -8.87 7.17 -3.92
N SER A 249 -7.64 6.91 -3.51
CA SER A 249 -6.58 7.91 -3.41
C SER A 249 -6.24 8.55 -4.77
N ILE A 250 -6.03 7.73 -5.81
CA ILE A 250 -5.77 8.19 -7.17
C ILE A 250 -6.98 8.96 -7.71
N GLY A 251 -8.18 8.46 -7.44
CA GLY A 251 -9.43 9.09 -7.84
C GLY A 251 -9.63 10.47 -7.21
N ALA A 252 -9.42 10.60 -5.91
CA ALA A 252 -9.50 11.87 -5.18
C ALA A 252 -8.48 12.89 -5.72
N ALA A 253 -7.23 12.47 -5.92
CA ALA A 253 -6.21 13.32 -6.53
C ALA A 253 -6.56 13.75 -7.95
N ALA A 254 -7.14 12.85 -8.78
CA ALA A 254 -7.56 13.17 -10.14
C ALA A 254 -8.66 14.24 -10.17
N ILE A 255 -9.63 14.18 -9.26
CA ILE A 255 -10.68 15.21 -9.12
C ILE A 255 -10.07 16.58 -8.77
N LEU A 256 -8.98 16.58 -7.96
CA LEU A 256 -8.23 17.80 -7.64
C LEU A 256 -7.35 18.29 -8.79
N GLY A 257 -7.21 17.54 -9.87
CA GLY A 257 -6.35 17.87 -11.02
C GLY A 257 -4.94 17.28 -10.95
N PHE A 258 -4.70 16.34 -10.02
CA PHE A 258 -3.42 15.66 -9.86
C PHE A 258 -3.53 14.20 -10.26
N TRP A 259 -2.84 13.81 -11.33
CA TRP A 259 -2.80 12.41 -11.75
C TRP A 259 -1.65 11.70 -11.02
N LEU A 260 -1.98 10.68 -10.23
CA LEU A 260 -1.02 9.85 -9.53
C LEU A 260 -0.73 8.57 -10.34
N PRO A 261 0.44 7.94 -10.16
CA PRO A 261 0.76 6.67 -10.82
C PRO A 261 -0.06 5.52 -10.25
N ASP A 262 -0.29 4.49 -11.07
CA ASP A 262 -0.92 3.24 -10.65
C ASP A 262 -0.07 2.54 -9.57
N ASN A 263 -0.75 1.96 -8.58
CA ASN A 263 -0.10 1.20 -7.52
C ASN A 263 -0.24 -0.31 -7.71
N PHE A 264 -1.25 -0.74 -8.47
CA PHE A 264 -1.52 -2.14 -8.80
C PHE A 264 -1.84 -2.32 -10.28
N ARG A 265 -1.34 -3.43 -10.86
CA ARG A 265 -1.65 -3.80 -12.24
C ARG A 265 -1.91 -5.30 -12.35
N PHE A 266 -3.07 -5.75 -11.87
CA PHE A 266 -3.49 -7.16 -11.89
C PHE A 266 -2.40 -8.13 -11.39
N PRO A 267 -1.94 -8.01 -10.14
CA PRO A 267 -0.75 -8.72 -9.64
C PRO A 267 -0.91 -10.24 -9.64
N TYR A 268 -2.11 -10.75 -9.43
CA TYR A 268 -2.38 -12.19 -9.42
C TYR A 268 -2.48 -12.85 -10.81
N ARG A 269 -2.15 -12.12 -11.87
CA ARG A 269 -1.89 -12.66 -13.21
C ARG A 269 -0.41 -12.90 -13.48
N ALA A 270 0.44 -12.62 -12.53
CA ALA A 270 1.87 -12.73 -12.70
C ALA A 270 2.28 -14.19 -12.98
N LEU A 271 3.18 -14.37 -13.94
CA LEU A 271 3.75 -15.66 -14.29
C LEU A 271 5.09 -15.94 -13.58
N SER A 272 5.53 -15.03 -12.74
CA SER A 272 6.74 -15.18 -11.92
C SER A 272 6.74 -14.20 -10.75
N LEU A 273 7.55 -14.47 -9.72
CA LEU A 273 7.70 -13.53 -8.59
C LEU A 273 8.27 -12.17 -9.02
N THR A 274 9.12 -12.14 -10.04
CA THR A 274 9.62 -10.87 -10.59
C THR A 274 8.49 -10.08 -11.26
N ASP A 275 7.60 -10.74 -11.99
CA ASP A 275 6.44 -10.11 -12.61
C ASP A 275 5.41 -9.68 -11.56
N PHE A 276 5.21 -10.49 -10.49
CA PHE A 276 4.36 -10.13 -9.36
C PHE A 276 4.78 -8.79 -8.74
N TRP A 277 6.05 -8.59 -8.40
CA TRP A 277 6.57 -7.36 -7.81
C TRP A 277 6.60 -6.15 -8.78
N ARG A 278 6.45 -6.37 -10.07
CA ARG A 278 6.23 -5.30 -11.06
C ARG A 278 4.77 -4.83 -11.11
N ARG A 279 3.85 -5.61 -10.54
CA ARG A 279 2.41 -5.40 -10.58
C ARG A 279 1.80 -5.12 -9.21
N TRP A 280 2.46 -5.54 -8.14
CA TRP A 280 2.07 -5.36 -6.75
C TRP A 280 2.79 -4.18 -6.14
N HIS A 281 2.02 -3.24 -5.50
CA HIS A 281 2.53 -2.07 -4.79
C HIS A 281 3.68 -1.40 -5.54
N ILE A 282 3.41 -0.98 -6.77
CA ILE A 282 4.40 -0.53 -7.76
C ILE A 282 5.22 0.63 -7.23
N SER A 283 4.56 1.57 -6.51
CA SER A 283 5.22 2.73 -5.94
C SER A 283 6.27 2.36 -4.89
N LEU A 284 5.96 1.40 -4.00
CA LEU A 284 6.90 0.87 -3.00
C LEU A 284 8.02 0.07 -3.67
N SER A 285 7.67 -0.84 -4.58
CA SER A 285 8.64 -1.69 -5.29
C SER A 285 9.66 -0.86 -6.07
N THR A 286 9.20 0.22 -6.71
CA THR A 286 10.09 1.16 -7.40
C THR A 286 10.88 2.01 -6.44
N TRP A 287 10.34 2.38 -5.26
CA TRP A 287 11.07 3.09 -4.24
C TRP A 287 12.24 2.26 -3.71
N PHE A 288 12.00 1.01 -3.31
CA PHE A 288 13.06 0.10 -2.86
C PHE A 288 14.09 -0.18 -3.94
N ARG A 289 13.67 -0.32 -5.19
CA ARG A 289 14.61 -0.45 -6.32
C ARG A 289 15.56 0.74 -6.41
N ASP A 290 15.03 1.97 -6.38
CA ASP A 290 15.79 3.18 -6.72
C ASP A 290 16.61 3.72 -5.55
N TYR A 291 16.14 3.50 -4.32
CA TYR A 291 16.78 4.08 -3.12
C TYR A 291 17.49 3.03 -2.24
N LEU A 292 17.27 1.73 -2.46
CA LEU A 292 17.97 0.66 -1.74
C LEU A 292 18.72 -0.28 -2.67
N TYR A 293 18.03 -0.96 -3.60
CA TYR A 293 18.63 -1.99 -4.43
C TYR A 293 19.74 -1.45 -5.36
N ILE A 294 19.47 -0.37 -6.08
CA ILE A 294 20.47 0.25 -6.97
C ILE A 294 21.67 0.82 -6.19
N PRO A 295 21.52 1.54 -5.07
CA PRO A 295 22.66 1.98 -4.24
C PRO A 295 23.52 0.85 -3.68
N LEU A 296 22.94 -0.30 -3.34
CA LEU A 296 23.69 -1.51 -2.93
C LEU A 296 24.53 -2.12 -4.05
N GLY A 297 24.38 -1.62 -5.29
CA GLY A 297 25.09 -2.09 -6.50
C GLY A 297 24.16 -2.76 -7.51
N GLY A 298 22.90 -3.01 -7.18
CA GLY A 298 21.92 -3.62 -8.08
C GLY A 298 22.39 -4.97 -8.62
N ASN A 299 22.36 -5.12 -9.95
CA ASN A 299 22.83 -6.30 -10.67
C ASN A 299 24.19 -6.10 -11.38
N ARG A 300 24.91 -4.99 -11.09
CA ARG A 300 26.14 -4.60 -11.80
C ARG A 300 27.42 -5.17 -11.20
N LYS A 301 27.38 -5.68 -9.96
CA LYS A 301 28.54 -6.14 -9.19
C LYS A 301 28.60 -7.67 -9.06
N GLY A 302 28.23 -8.39 -10.12
CA GLY A 302 28.25 -9.86 -10.16
C GLY A 302 26.98 -10.51 -9.60
N THR A 303 26.86 -11.81 -9.87
CA THR A 303 25.65 -12.60 -9.62
C THR A 303 25.35 -12.78 -8.13
N LEU A 304 26.38 -13.13 -7.34
CA LEU A 304 26.22 -13.32 -5.88
C LEU A 304 25.75 -12.02 -5.20
N ARG A 305 26.33 -10.89 -5.58
CA ARG A 305 25.93 -9.58 -5.06
C ARG A 305 24.49 -9.23 -5.47
N MET A 306 24.08 -9.60 -6.67
CA MET A 306 22.70 -9.43 -7.12
C MET A 306 21.72 -10.22 -6.25
N TYR A 307 22.02 -11.47 -5.89
CA TYR A 307 21.17 -12.26 -4.99
C TYR A 307 21.11 -11.65 -3.60
N ALA A 308 22.26 -11.31 -3.02
CA ALA A 308 22.31 -10.64 -1.72
C ALA A 308 21.50 -9.33 -1.71
N ASN A 309 21.66 -8.48 -2.74
CA ASN A 309 20.91 -7.24 -2.84
C ASN A 309 19.40 -7.47 -2.95
N ASN A 310 18.94 -8.49 -3.70
CA ASN A 310 17.51 -8.83 -3.77
C ASN A 310 16.99 -9.31 -2.41
N PHE A 311 17.74 -10.21 -1.75
CA PHE A 311 17.35 -10.74 -0.45
C PHE A 311 17.27 -9.64 0.61
N ILE A 312 18.29 -8.79 0.72
CA ILE A 312 18.33 -7.66 1.66
C ILE A 312 17.17 -6.68 1.36
N THR A 313 16.93 -6.38 0.09
CA THR A 313 15.84 -5.45 -0.28
C THR A 313 14.48 -5.99 0.17
N MET A 314 14.21 -7.27 -0.02
CA MET A 314 12.94 -7.87 0.39
C MET A 314 12.85 -8.04 1.91
N LEU A 315 13.96 -8.32 2.59
CA LEU A 315 14.01 -8.38 4.05
C LEU A 315 13.69 -7.02 4.67
N VAL A 316 14.27 -5.94 4.14
CA VAL A 316 13.97 -4.57 4.57
C VAL A 316 12.53 -4.19 4.22
N ALA A 317 11.99 -4.65 3.08
CA ALA A 317 10.59 -4.46 2.73
C ALA A 317 9.65 -5.16 3.73
N GLY A 318 9.99 -6.36 4.18
CA GLY A 318 9.26 -7.07 5.23
C GLY A 318 9.27 -6.29 6.55
N LEU A 319 10.43 -5.87 7.02
CA LEU A 319 10.55 -5.02 8.21
C LEU A 319 9.74 -3.71 8.06
N TRP A 320 9.75 -3.09 6.89
CA TRP A 320 8.97 -1.87 6.67
C TRP A 320 7.47 -2.08 6.88
N HIS A 321 6.93 -3.25 6.55
CA HIS A 321 5.51 -3.55 6.77
C HIS A 321 5.15 -3.61 8.26
N GLY A 322 5.98 -4.23 9.11
CA GLY A 322 5.64 -4.31 10.53
C GLY A 322 6.79 -4.78 11.41
N ALA A 323 6.69 -4.43 12.69
CA ALA A 323 7.64 -4.76 13.73
C ALA A 323 7.31 -6.17 14.33
N SER A 324 7.50 -7.21 13.54
CA SER A 324 7.27 -8.61 13.94
C SER A 324 8.15 -9.56 13.14
N TRP A 325 8.53 -10.66 13.76
CA TRP A 325 9.26 -11.76 13.11
C TRP A 325 8.49 -12.35 11.93
N MET A 326 7.16 -12.31 11.95
CA MET A 326 6.33 -12.80 10.84
C MET A 326 6.56 -11.99 9.56
N PHE A 327 6.71 -10.67 9.66
CA PHE A 327 7.08 -9.80 8.53
C PHE A 327 8.51 -10.02 8.06
N VAL A 328 9.45 -10.28 8.98
CA VAL A 328 10.84 -10.64 8.65
C VAL A 328 10.86 -11.93 7.82
N ILE A 329 10.12 -12.96 8.25
CA ILE A 329 10.00 -14.24 7.53
C ILE A 329 9.34 -14.03 6.16
N TRP A 330 8.26 -13.25 6.10
CA TRP A 330 7.61 -12.90 4.83
C TRP A 330 8.59 -12.24 3.84
N GLY A 331 9.36 -11.27 4.30
CA GLY A 331 10.39 -10.62 3.49
C GLY A 331 11.48 -11.59 3.04
N ALA A 332 11.95 -12.48 3.94
CA ALA A 332 12.93 -13.52 3.63
C ALA A 332 12.40 -14.50 2.59
N LEU A 333 11.14 -14.96 2.70
CA LEU A 333 10.51 -15.82 1.70
C LEU A 333 10.48 -15.13 0.33
N HIS A 334 10.00 -13.91 0.22
CA HIS A 334 10.01 -13.21 -1.06
C HIS A 334 11.41 -12.97 -1.61
N GLY A 335 12.38 -12.64 -0.74
CA GLY A 335 13.80 -12.51 -1.12
C GLY A 335 14.37 -13.81 -1.65
N PHE A 336 14.14 -14.92 -0.96
CA PHE A 336 14.56 -16.27 -1.37
C PHE A 336 13.89 -16.67 -2.69
N GLY A 337 12.58 -16.54 -2.81
CA GLY A 337 11.85 -16.88 -4.03
C GLY A 337 12.33 -16.09 -5.26
N LEU A 338 12.66 -14.80 -5.11
CA LEU A 338 13.25 -14.00 -6.18
C LEU A 338 14.66 -14.51 -6.56
N CYS A 339 15.46 -14.92 -5.59
CA CYS A 339 16.78 -15.51 -5.85
C CYS A 339 16.66 -16.83 -6.60
N VAL A 340 15.77 -17.72 -6.16
CA VAL A 340 15.47 -19.00 -6.83
C VAL A 340 14.99 -18.76 -8.26
N HIS A 341 13.99 -17.91 -8.46
CA HIS A 341 13.50 -17.58 -9.80
C HIS A 341 14.63 -17.07 -10.73
N LYS A 342 15.49 -16.17 -10.23
CA LYS A 342 16.62 -15.64 -11.01
C LYS A 342 17.71 -16.68 -11.24
N PHE A 343 17.93 -17.58 -10.31
CA PHE A 343 18.87 -18.69 -10.48
C PHE A 343 18.45 -19.61 -11.63
N PHE A 344 17.20 -20.08 -11.61
CA PHE A 344 16.70 -20.92 -12.69
C PHE A 344 16.69 -20.20 -14.04
N SER A 345 16.17 -18.98 -14.10
CA SER A 345 16.00 -18.25 -15.37
C SER A 345 17.29 -17.69 -15.96
N ARG A 346 18.29 -17.32 -15.14
CA ARG A 346 19.50 -16.64 -15.61
C ARG A 346 20.78 -17.51 -15.56
N GLN A 347 20.88 -18.42 -14.58
CA GLN A 347 22.08 -19.27 -14.45
C GLN A 347 21.90 -20.60 -15.16
N LEU A 348 20.75 -21.23 -14.95
CA LEU A 348 20.45 -22.52 -15.58
C LEU A 348 19.78 -22.37 -16.94
N HIS A 349 19.37 -21.14 -17.32
CA HIS A 349 18.59 -20.85 -18.53
C HIS A 349 17.33 -21.71 -18.67
N ILE A 350 16.78 -22.20 -17.53
CA ILE A 350 15.56 -22.99 -17.50
C ILE A 350 14.40 -22.02 -17.49
N THR A 351 13.63 -22.02 -18.59
CA THR A 351 12.40 -21.25 -18.72
C THR A 351 11.24 -22.17 -19.06
N ILE A 352 10.11 -21.95 -18.42
CA ILE A 352 8.87 -22.65 -18.77
C ILE A 352 8.40 -22.10 -20.13
N PRO A 353 8.11 -22.94 -21.12
CA PRO A 353 7.65 -22.46 -22.45
C PRO A 353 6.38 -21.61 -22.34
N SER A 354 6.29 -20.56 -23.18
CA SER A 354 5.13 -19.67 -23.22
C SER A 354 3.94 -20.27 -23.99
N THR A 355 3.60 -21.51 -23.67
CA THR A 355 2.40 -22.21 -24.12
C THR A 355 1.27 -21.99 -23.11
N LEU A 356 0.03 -22.35 -23.47
CA LEU A 356 -1.11 -22.29 -22.54
C LEU A 356 -0.81 -23.07 -21.24
N TRP A 357 -0.34 -24.31 -21.34
CA TRP A 357 0.01 -25.17 -20.20
C TRP A 357 1.19 -24.62 -19.40
N GLY A 358 2.23 -24.12 -20.09
CA GLY A 358 3.40 -23.54 -19.44
C GLY A 358 3.03 -22.25 -18.69
N ASN A 359 2.22 -21.39 -19.28
CA ASN A 359 1.73 -20.19 -18.61
C ASN A 359 0.84 -20.51 -17.40
N THR A 360 -0.04 -21.52 -17.53
CA THR A 360 -0.90 -21.98 -16.42
C THR A 360 -0.05 -22.53 -15.28
N LEU A 361 0.96 -23.34 -15.57
CA LEU A 361 1.88 -23.87 -14.55
C LEU A 361 2.68 -22.73 -13.87
N SER A 362 3.23 -21.81 -14.64
CA SER A 362 3.97 -20.65 -14.13
C SER A 362 3.09 -19.77 -13.23
N TRP A 363 1.86 -19.54 -13.66
CA TRP A 363 0.85 -18.83 -12.88
C TRP A 363 0.54 -19.56 -11.57
N LEU A 364 0.26 -20.85 -11.63
CA LEU A 364 -0.08 -21.66 -10.46
C LEU A 364 1.04 -21.67 -9.42
N ILE A 365 2.29 -21.92 -9.85
CA ILE A 365 3.47 -21.89 -8.97
C ILE A 365 3.61 -20.52 -8.32
N THR A 366 3.48 -19.45 -9.10
CA THR A 366 3.62 -18.08 -8.59
C THR A 366 2.51 -17.74 -7.62
N TYR A 367 1.26 -18.05 -7.96
CA TYR A 367 0.08 -17.75 -7.14
C TYR A 367 0.11 -18.51 -5.81
N VAL A 368 0.37 -19.83 -5.85
CA VAL A 368 0.46 -20.65 -4.64
C VAL A 368 1.59 -20.17 -3.73
N TYR A 369 2.76 -19.86 -4.29
CA TYR A 369 3.86 -19.31 -3.51
C TYR A 369 3.51 -17.98 -2.84
N VAL A 370 2.87 -17.07 -3.57
CA VAL A 370 2.43 -15.78 -3.04
C VAL A 370 1.38 -15.96 -1.96
N CYS A 371 0.40 -16.86 -2.14
CA CYS A 371 -0.61 -17.18 -1.13
C CYS A 371 0.04 -17.77 0.14
N PHE A 372 1.02 -18.66 -0.02
CA PHE A 372 1.79 -19.20 1.09
C PHE A 372 2.55 -18.08 1.84
N ALA A 373 3.21 -17.16 1.14
CA ALA A 373 3.88 -16.03 1.77
C ALA A 373 2.88 -15.11 2.50
N TRP A 374 1.68 -14.87 1.94
CA TRP A 374 0.64 -14.07 2.58
C TRP A 374 0.14 -14.66 3.89
N SER A 375 0.19 -15.97 4.10
CA SER A 375 -0.19 -16.58 5.37
C SER A 375 0.70 -16.11 6.53
N PHE A 376 2.00 -15.91 6.28
CA PHE A 376 2.91 -15.30 7.26
C PHE A 376 2.58 -13.83 7.51
N PHE A 377 2.23 -13.09 6.46
CA PHE A 377 1.90 -11.68 6.59
C PHE A 377 0.68 -11.43 7.49
N ARG A 378 -0.32 -12.32 7.47
CA ARG A 378 -1.56 -12.22 8.27
C ARG A 378 -1.39 -12.75 9.68
N SER A 379 -0.59 -13.78 9.88
CA SER A 379 -0.49 -14.47 11.16
C SER A 379 0.31 -13.66 12.19
N GLN A 380 -0.10 -13.73 13.44
CA GLN A 380 0.57 -13.04 14.56
C GLN A 380 1.78 -13.82 15.06
N SER A 381 1.79 -15.15 14.91
CA SER A 381 2.88 -16.02 15.37
C SER A 381 3.02 -17.28 14.53
N LEU A 382 4.22 -17.91 14.60
CA LEU A 382 4.45 -19.23 13.99
C LEU A 382 3.56 -20.32 14.60
N THR A 383 3.26 -20.23 15.90
CA THR A 383 2.38 -21.18 16.59
C THR A 383 0.96 -21.13 16.01
N GLN A 384 0.40 -19.95 15.84
CA GLN A 384 -0.92 -19.74 15.22
C GLN A 384 -0.94 -20.30 13.80
N LEU A 385 0.06 -19.97 12.98
CA LEU A 385 0.18 -20.47 11.62
C LEU A 385 0.37 -21.99 11.57
N GLY A 386 1.17 -22.54 12.49
CA GLY A 386 1.35 -23.98 12.65
C GLY A 386 0.05 -24.72 12.99
N THR A 387 -0.76 -24.15 13.89
CA THR A 387 -2.09 -24.67 14.21
C THR A 387 -3.00 -24.71 12.98
N MET A 388 -3.02 -23.62 12.21
CA MET A 388 -3.80 -23.55 10.97
C MET A 388 -3.39 -24.63 9.96
N TYR A 389 -2.09 -24.80 9.69
CA TYR A 389 -1.60 -25.83 8.78
C TYR A 389 -1.83 -27.25 9.32
N ASN A 390 -1.71 -27.46 10.64
CA ASN A 390 -2.01 -28.75 11.25
C ASN A 390 -3.50 -29.12 11.06
N LYS A 391 -4.40 -28.16 11.27
CA LYS A 391 -5.83 -28.36 10.99
C LYS A 391 -6.09 -28.74 9.52
N ILE A 392 -5.43 -28.08 8.59
CA ILE A 392 -5.58 -28.37 7.17
C ILE A 392 -5.06 -29.79 6.84
N THR A 393 -3.98 -30.25 7.47
CA THR A 393 -3.40 -31.56 7.15
C THR A 393 -4.08 -32.70 7.90
N ALA A 394 -4.54 -32.49 9.13
CA ALA A 394 -5.08 -33.54 10.00
C ALA A 394 -6.61 -33.63 10.01
N ASP A 395 -7.31 -32.52 9.73
CA ASP A 395 -8.78 -32.40 9.89
C ASP A 395 -9.45 -31.88 8.61
N PHE A 396 -8.83 -32.02 7.44
CA PHE A 396 -9.43 -31.61 6.18
C PHE A 396 -10.39 -32.68 5.65
N SER A 397 -11.62 -32.25 5.34
CA SER A 397 -12.58 -33.11 4.66
C SER A 397 -13.42 -32.30 3.68
N TRP A 398 -13.63 -32.85 2.49
CA TRP A 398 -14.58 -32.31 1.49
C TRP A 398 -16.04 -32.37 1.94
N ALA A 399 -16.36 -33.15 2.97
CA ALA A 399 -17.70 -33.20 3.56
C ALA A 399 -18.14 -31.82 4.10
N TYR A 400 -17.20 -30.97 4.48
CA TYR A 400 -17.49 -29.61 4.95
C TYR A 400 -17.83 -28.60 3.82
N LEU A 401 -17.58 -28.93 2.54
CA LEU A 401 -17.85 -28.03 1.44
C LEU A 401 -19.32 -27.61 1.35
N SER A 402 -20.22 -28.58 1.33
CA SER A 402 -21.67 -28.31 1.21
C SER A 402 -22.21 -27.51 2.41
N PRO A 403 -21.97 -27.90 3.66
CA PRO A 403 -22.35 -27.10 4.83
C PRO A 403 -21.76 -25.69 4.83
N PHE A 404 -20.51 -25.54 4.41
CA PHE A 404 -19.83 -24.24 4.32
C PHE A 404 -20.52 -23.31 3.31
N VAL A 405 -20.78 -23.82 2.10
CA VAL A 405 -21.45 -23.03 1.04
C VAL A 405 -22.87 -22.65 1.46
N TYR A 406 -23.61 -23.60 2.10
CA TYR A 406 -24.94 -23.31 2.63
C TYR A 406 -24.96 -22.27 3.74
N ALA A 407 -24.00 -22.34 4.65
CA ALA A 407 -23.88 -21.39 5.76
C ALA A 407 -23.37 -19.99 5.31
N ARG A 408 -22.58 -19.94 4.21
CA ARG A 408 -21.91 -18.72 3.73
C ARG A 408 -22.02 -18.54 2.21
N PRO A 409 -23.24 -18.51 1.64
CA PRO A 409 -23.43 -18.48 0.19
C PRO A 409 -22.88 -17.20 -0.44
N LEU A 410 -23.14 -16.03 0.16
CA LEU A 410 -22.66 -14.75 -0.34
C LEU A 410 -21.14 -14.64 -0.27
N TRP A 411 -20.52 -15.13 0.81
CA TRP A 411 -19.06 -15.15 0.94
C TRP A 411 -18.41 -15.98 -0.17
N THR A 412 -18.97 -17.16 -0.43
CA THR A 412 -18.50 -18.06 -1.50
C THR A 412 -18.63 -17.41 -2.88
N VAL A 413 -19.79 -16.79 -3.16
CA VAL A 413 -20.02 -16.08 -4.43
C VAL A 413 -19.07 -14.88 -4.56
N CYS A 414 -18.87 -14.12 -3.48
CA CYS A 414 -17.96 -12.98 -3.45
C CYS A 414 -16.51 -13.41 -3.72
N LEU A 415 -16.03 -14.48 -3.06
CA LEU A 415 -14.69 -15.00 -3.26
C LEU A 415 -14.50 -15.47 -4.72
N ILE A 416 -15.40 -16.28 -5.24
CA ILE A 416 -15.33 -16.79 -6.63
C ILE A 416 -15.41 -15.62 -7.61
N GLY A 417 -16.34 -14.70 -7.43
CA GLY A 417 -16.50 -13.51 -8.26
C GLY A 417 -15.24 -12.64 -8.29
N ALA A 418 -14.65 -12.41 -7.11
CA ALA A 418 -13.40 -11.67 -7.00
C ALA A 418 -12.24 -12.38 -7.73
N MET A 419 -12.10 -13.70 -7.58
CA MET A 419 -11.09 -14.48 -8.30
C MET A 419 -11.32 -14.45 -9.82
N LEU A 420 -12.56 -14.51 -10.29
CA LEU A 420 -12.89 -14.40 -11.71
C LEU A 420 -12.50 -13.05 -12.32
N THR A 421 -12.44 -11.97 -11.51
CA THR A 421 -11.94 -10.67 -12.00
C THR A 421 -10.49 -10.73 -12.50
N TYR A 422 -9.69 -11.70 -11.99
CA TYR A 422 -8.32 -11.89 -12.46
C TYR A 422 -8.26 -12.39 -13.91
N LEU A 423 -9.34 -12.96 -14.45
CA LEU A 423 -9.44 -13.42 -15.82
C LEU A 423 -9.87 -12.31 -16.79
N ILE A 424 -10.45 -11.21 -16.29
CA ILE A 424 -10.98 -10.12 -17.11
C ILE A 424 -9.83 -9.35 -17.79
N PRO A 425 -9.73 -9.26 -19.14
CA PRO A 425 -8.66 -8.55 -19.81
C PRO A 425 -8.58 -7.06 -19.42
N GLU A 426 -7.37 -6.51 -19.31
CA GLU A 426 -7.15 -5.08 -19.01
C GLU A 426 -7.93 -4.17 -19.99
N ARG A 427 -8.04 -4.58 -21.27
CA ARG A 427 -8.81 -3.86 -22.29
C ARG A 427 -10.29 -3.74 -21.91
N THR A 428 -10.87 -4.74 -21.29
CA THR A 428 -12.27 -4.71 -20.84
C THR A 428 -12.45 -3.70 -19.71
N TYR A 429 -11.55 -3.70 -18.75
CA TYR A 429 -11.53 -2.70 -17.67
C TYR A 429 -11.46 -1.27 -18.22
N THR A 430 -10.52 -1.00 -19.12
CA THR A 430 -10.37 0.31 -19.78
C THR A 430 -11.63 0.69 -20.59
N ARG A 431 -12.26 -0.28 -21.27
CA ARG A 431 -13.51 -0.03 -22.02
C ARG A 431 -14.67 0.33 -21.10
N LEU A 432 -14.80 -0.32 -19.94
CA LEU A 432 -15.84 0.00 -18.96
C LEU A 432 -15.63 1.41 -18.41
N GLN A 433 -14.41 1.79 -18.06
CA GLN A 433 -14.08 3.14 -17.63
C GLN A 433 -14.43 4.19 -18.69
N LEU A 434 -14.04 3.93 -19.94
CA LEU A 434 -14.35 4.85 -21.06
C LEU A 434 -15.87 4.96 -21.28
N ARG A 435 -16.62 3.86 -21.23
CA ARG A 435 -18.09 3.89 -21.30
C ARG A 435 -18.69 4.69 -20.17
N PHE A 436 -18.23 4.50 -18.93
CA PHE A 436 -18.68 5.31 -17.80
C PHE A 436 -18.45 6.81 -18.03
N ILE A 437 -17.25 7.20 -18.52
CA ILE A 437 -16.90 8.59 -18.79
C ILE A 437 -17.85 9.22 -19.84
N THR A 438 -18.35 8.46 -20.81
CA THR A 438 -19.26 8.94 -21.86
C THR A 438 -20.73 8.95 -21.46
N LEU A 439 -21.12 8.34 -20.34
CA LEU A 439 -22.52 8.40 -19.87
C LEU A 439 -23.00 9.84 -19.62
N PRO A 440 -24.30 10.11 -19.68
CA PRO A 440 -24.87 11.36 -19.19
C PRO A 440 -24.57 11.58 -17.69
N TRP A 441 -24.46 12.84 -17.28
CA TRP A 441 -24.10 13.17 -15.88
C TRP A 441 -25.07 12.56 -14.86
N LEU A 442 -26.38 12.54 -15.16
CA LEU A 442 -27.40 11.96 -14.30
C LEU A 442 -27.20 10.45 -14.09
N ALA A 443 -26.87 9.70 -15.15
CA ALA A 443 -26.59 8.26 -15.03
C ALA A 443 -25.35 8.00 -14.16
N LYS A 444 -24.30 8.80 -14.30
CA LYS A 444 -23.10 8.71 -13.44
C LYS A 444 -23.43 8.98 -11.98
N PHE A 445 -24.26 10.00 -11.72
CA PHE A 445 -24.68 10.38 -10.38
C PHE A 445 -25.52 9.27 -9.74
N LEU A 446 -26.49 8.71 -10.45
CA LEU A 446 -27.30 7.59 -9.97
C LEU A 446 -26.44 6.35 -9.70
N LEU A 447 -25.50 6.02 -10.58
CA LEU A 447 -24.57 4.92 -10.36
C LEU A 447 -23.70 5.15 -9.11
N PHE A 448 -23.25 6.38 -8.89
CA PHE A 448 -22.50 6.72 -7.68
C PHE A 448 -23.34 6.54 -6.41
N ILE A 449 -24.57 7.06 -6.38
CA ILE A 449 -25.48 6.87 -5.24
C ILE A 449 -25.73 5.39 -4.97
N VAL A 450 -26.04 4.60 -5.99
CA VAL A 450 -26.24 3.15 -5.85
C VAL A 450 -24.98 2.47 -5.31
N CYS A 451 -23.81 2.86 -5.81
CA CYS A 451 -22.54 2.29 -5.33
C CYS A 451 -22.28 2.64 -3.84
N VAL A 452 -22.53 3.90 -3.43
CA VAL A 452 -22.38 4.32 -2.03
C VAL A 452 -23.41 3.63 -1.15
N GLN A 453 -24.67 3.54 -1.58
CA GLN A 453 -25.72 2.85 -0.81
C GLN A 453 -25.38 1.38 -0.61
N LEU A 454 -24.97 0.68 -1.66
CA LEU A 454 -24.55 -0.72 -1.55
C LEU A 454 -23.32 -0.87 -0.63
N ALA A 455 -22.37 0.06 -0.70
CA ALA A 455 -21.19 0.04 0.17
C ALA A 455 -21.58 0.23 1.65
N ILE A 456 -22.58 1.09 1.95
CA ILE A 456 -23.10 1.30 3.31
C ILE A 456 -23.86 0.05 3.79
N GLU A 457 -24.72 -0.54 2.98
CA GLU A 457 -25.53 -1.73 3.35
C GLU A 457 -24.64 -2.95 3.64
N VAL A 458 -23.53 -3.11 2.90
CA VAL A 458 -22.59 -4.21 3.11
C VAL A 458 -21.59 -3.90 4.23
N ALA A 459 -21.34 -2.63 4.51
CA ALA A 459 -20.51 -2.21 5.64
C ALA A 459 -21.28 -2.50 6.95
N GLN A 460 -20.95 -3.60 7.61
CA GLN A 460 -21.48 -3.91 8.94
C GLN A 460 -20.85 -3.00 9.99
N GLU A 461 -21.43 -2.94 11.20
CA GLU A 461 -20.98 -2.11 12.33
C GLU A 461 -19.47 -2.27 12.65
N ASP A 462 -18.88 -3.45 12.37
CA ASP A 462 -17.46 -3.74 12.51
C ASP A 462 -16.70 -3.54 11.17
N VAL A 463 -16.53 -2.29 10.76
CA VAL A 463 -15.68 -1.96 9.61
C VAL A 463 -14.24 -2.38 9.89
N GLN A 464 -13.72 -3.33 9.10
CA GLN A 464 -12.33 -3.80 9.24
C GLN A 464 -11.35 -2.63 8.97
N PRO A 465 -10.40 -2.36 9.89
CA PRO A 465 -9.41 -1.32 9.66
C PRO A 465 -8.62 -1.62 8.39
N PHE A 466 -8.09 -0.56 7.78
CA PHE A 466 -7.17 -0.74 6.64
C PHE A 466 -5.98 -1.61 7.06
N ILE A 467 -5.73 -2.70 6.33
CA ILE A 467 -4.73 -3.71 6.71
C ILE A 467 -3.36 -3.09 6.98
N TYR A 468 -2.91 -2.14 6.15
CA TYR A 468 -1.64 -1.44 6.34
C TYR A 468 -1.69 -0.31 7.39
N GLY A 469 -2.86 0.06 7.89
CA GLY A 469 -3.02 1.01 8.99
C GLY A 469 -2.96 0.35 10.37
N ALA A 470 -2.94 -0.98 10.41
CA ALA A 470 -2.86 -1.77 11.64
C ALA A 470 -1.43 -2.18 12.02
N PHE A 471 -0.41 -1.88 11.17
CA PHE A 471 0.99 -2.29 11.35
C PHE A 471 1.93 -1.13 11.63
#